data_577903df827101ea88cedb2ae566247f
#
_entry.id   577903df827101ea88cedb2ae566247f
#
_cell.length_a   1.000
_cell.length_b   1.000
_cell.length_c   1.000
_cell.angle_alpha   90.00
_cell.angle_beta   90.00
_cell.angle_gamma   90.00
#
_symmetry.space_group_name_H-M   'P 1'
#
loop_
_entity.id
_entity.type
_entity.pdbx_description
1 polymer ?
#
loop_
_entity_poly.entity_id
_entity_poly.type
_entity_poly.pdbx_seq_one_letter_code
_entity_poly.pdbx_strand_id
1 'polypeptide(L)'
;MRVLVTGGAGFIGSPIVRALAAHGHEPVVYDVRPDPAADVRDPGAVRRALAGVDAVCHQAAMVGLGTGFSDAPEYVSRNDLGTAVLLTEMAEAGVRRLVLAGSMVVYGEGRYTCARHGVVRPGPRTVAALDAGRFEPPCPVCGADLSPGLVGEDAPADPRNVYATTKLAQEHLAAAWARATGGTAVSLRYHNVYGPGMPRDTPYAGVASFFRSSLARGEAPRVFEDGRQRRDFVHVRDVAAANVAALEATGGDLAPGALTAYNTGSGEPHTVGEMAHALAAAHGGPQPMVTGEYRLGDVRHITADSARLRAELGWKPQVSFTEGMGEFAGADPRDG
;
A
#
# COMPACT_ATOMS: atom_id res chain seq x y z
N MET A 1 5.04 -1.10 -24.80
CA MET A 1 3.68 -0.56 -24.57
C MET A 1 3.79 0.87 -24.12
N ARG A 2 2.84 1.69 -24.53
CA ARG A 2 2.64 3.03 -23.98
C ARG A 2 1.73 2.95 -22.74
N VAL A 3 2.25 3.35 -21.59
CA VAL A 3 1.61 3.10 -20.28
C VAL A 3 1.32 4.42 -19.58
N LEU A 4 0.05 4.71 -19.34
CA LEU A 4 -0.34 5.85 -18.52
C LEU A 4 -0.11 5.53 -17.04
N VAL A 5 0.72 6.32 -16.35
CA VAL A 5 0.98 6.18 -14.92
C VAL A 5 0.35 7.35 -14.18
N THR A 6 -0.84 7.15 -13.63
CA THR A 6 -1.47 8.18 -12.79
C THR A 6 -0.77 8.24 -11.44
N GLY A 7 -0.59 9.43 -10.87
CA GLY A 7 0.24 9.60 -9.68
C GLY A 7 1.74 9.32 -9.96
N GLY A 8 2.15 9.42 -11.24
CA GLY A 8 3.48 9.05 -11.71
C GLY A 8 4.63 9.91 -11.20
N ALA A 9 4.37 11.10 -10.66
CA ALA A 9 5.36 11.93 -9.98
C ALA A 9 5.47 11.65 -8.47
N GLY A 10 4.62 10.77 -7.92
CA GLY A 10 4.58 10.42 -6.51
C GLY A 10 5.73 9.53 -6.05
N PHE A 11 5.77 9.24 -4.74
CA PHE A 11 6.76 8.37 -4.09
C PHE A 11 6.84 6.99 -4.74
N ILE A 12 5.71 6.33 -4.95
CA ILE A 12 5.64 5.01 -5.58
C ILE A 12 5.64 5.14 -7.10
N GLY A 13 4.93 6.12 -7.66
CA GLY A 13 4.79 6.31 -9.10
C GLY A 13 6.09 6.58 -9.83
N SER A 14 6.97 7.43 -9.28
CA SER A 14 8.25 7.75 -9.92
C SER A 14 9.18 6.54 -10.12
N PRO A 15 9.36 5.64 -9.13
CA PRO A 15 10.07 4.37 -9.35
C PRO A 15 9.42 3.47 -10.38
N ILE A 16 8.08 3.41 -10.43
CA ILE A 16 7.35 2.64 -11.45
C ILE A 16 7.63 3.20 -12.86
N VAL A 17 7.57 4.52 -13.03
CA VAL A 17 7.90 5.18 -14.31
C VAL A 17 9.32 4.78 -14.77
N ARG A 18 10.31 4.83 -13.87
CA ARG A 18 11.68 4.42 -14.20
C ARG A 18 11.79 2.93 -14.53
N ALA A 19 11.11 2.07 -13.76
CA ALA A 19 11.13 0.63 -13.99
C ALA A 19 10.48 0.26 -15.33
N LEU A 20 9.35 0.85 -15.68
CA LEU A 20 8.69 0.66 -16.97
C LEU A 20 9.60 1.07 -18.12
N ALA A 21 10.26 2.23 -18.05
CA ALA A 21 11.20 2.67 -19.07
C ALA A 21 12.39 1.72 -19.21
N ALA A 22 12.95 1.21 -18.11
CA ALA A 22 14.03 0.25 -18.10
C ALA A 22 13.64 -1.11 -18.74
N HIS A 23 12.35 -1.45 -18.74
CA HIS A 23 11.80 -2.66 -19.38
C HIS A 23 11.29 -2.40 -20.82
N GLY A 24 11.65 -1.25 -21.43
CA GLY A 24 11.32 -0.95 -22.82
C GLY A 24 9.87 -0.51 -23.04
N HIS A 25 9.16 -0.13 -21.99
CA HIS A 25 7.85 0.52 -22.12
C HIS A 25 8.02 2.05 -22.26
N GLU A 26 6.98 2.72 -22.77
CA GLU A 26 6.89 4.18 -22.86
C GLU A 26 5.94 4.69 -21.77
N PRO A 27 6.44 5.09 -20.58
CA PRO A 27 5.58 5.60 -19.51
C PRO A 27 5.16 7.05 -19.81
N VAL A 28 3.87 7.32 -19.63
CA VAL A 28 3.28 8.67 -19.69
C VAL A 28 2.88 9.06 -18.28
N VAL A 29 3.55 10.08 -17.71
CA VAL A 29 3.26 10.57 -16.37
C VAL A 29 1.99 11.42 -16.40
N TYR A 30 1.02 11.08 -15.53
CA TYR A 30 -0.21 11.84 -15.32
C TYR A 30 -0.36 12.14 -13.82
N ASP A 31 -0.06 13.34 -13.41
CA ASP A 31 -0.01 13.72 -11.98
C ASP A 31 -0.25 15.22 -11.81
N VAL A 32 -1.08 15.57 -10.83
CA VAL A 32 -1.42 16.97 -10.50
C VAL A 32 -0.25 17.79 -9.97
N ARG A 33 0.83 17.16 -9.52
CA ARG A 33 2.02 17.88 -9.01
C ARG A 33 2.76 18.65 -10.10
N PRO A 34 3.19 18.01 -11.23
CA PRO A 34 3.79 18.74 -12.34
C PRO A 34 2.76 19.47 -13.21
N ASP A 35 1.51 18.97 -13.27
CA ASP A 35 0.43 19.55 -14.08
C ASP A 35 -0.90 19.51 -13.31
N PRO A 36 -1.33 20.61 -12.70
CA PRO A 36 -2.60 20.68 -11.97
C PRO A 36 -3.84 20.32 -12.80
N ALA A 37 -3.76 20.36 -14.14
CA ALA A 37 -4.83 19.92 -15.02
C ALA A 37 -4.91 18.40 -15.19
N ALA A 38 -3.89 17.64 -14.73
CA ALA A 38 -3.86 16.19 -14.77
C ALA A 38 -4.63 15.57 -13.58
N ASP A 39 -5.86 16.01 -13.35
CA ASP A 39 -6.74 15.46 -12.31
C ASP A 39 -7.52 14.27 -12.86
N VAL A 40 -7.43 13.13 -12.17
CA VAL A 40 -8.14 11.89 -12.54
C VAL A 40 -9.67 12.04 -12.45
N ARG A 41 -10.16 13.11 -11.82
CA ARG A 41 -11.59 13.43 -11.73
C ARG A 41 -12.13 14.22 -12.93
N ASP A 42 -11.24 14.73 -13.80
CA ASP A 42 -11.63 15.42 -15.03
C ASP A 42 -11.70 14.44 -16.21
N PRO A 43 -12.91 14.08 -16.68
CA PRO A 43 -13.08 13.14 -17.80
C PRO A 43 -12.38 13.59 -19.08
N GLY A 44 -12.40 14.91 -19.35
CA GLY A 44 -11.80 15.49 -20.55
C GLY A 44 -10.26 15.39 -20.52
N ALA A 45 -9.65 15.64 -19.36
CA ALA A 45 -8.20 15.52 -19.17
C ALA A 45 -7.77 14.03 -19.26
N VAL A 46 -8.49 13.12 -18.61
CA VAL A 46 -8.23 11.69 -18.66
C VAL A 46 -8.35 11.16 -20.09
N ARG A 47 -9.41 11.52 -20.81
CA ARG A 47 -9.60 11.12 -22.22
C ARG A 47 -8.43 11.56 -23.11
N ARG A 48 -7.94 12.79 -22.95
CA ARG A 48 -6.77 13.26 -23.69
C ARG A 48 -5.51 12.47 -23.35
N ALA A 49 -5.31 12.15 -22.09
CA ALA A 49 -4.15 11.40 -21.62
C ALA A 49 -4.15 9.93 -22.11
N LEU A 50 -5.32 9.34 -22.34
CA LEU A 50 -5.47 7.96 -22.82
C LEU A 50 -5.23 7.81 -24.34
N ALA A 51 -5.00 8.89 -25.07
CA ALA A 51 -4.78 8.82 -26.53
C ALA A 51 -3.52 8.00 -26.85
N GLY A 52 -3.71 6.87 -27.54
CA GLY A 52 -2.62 5.95 -27.93
C GLY A 52 -2.00 5.18 -26.76
N VAL A 53 -2.67 5.07 -25.62
CA VAL A 53 -2.24 4.29 -24.45
C VAL A 53 -2.68 2.83 -24.58
N ASP A 54 -1.77 1.89 -24.29
CA ASP A 54 -2.03 0.46 -24.32
C ASP A 54 -2.52 -0.08 -22.97
N ALA A 55 -2.06 0.54 -21.86
CA ALA A 55 -2.33 0.08 -20.50
C ALA A 55 -2.25 1.23 -19.50
N VAL A 56 -2.88 1.04 -18.33
CA VAL A 56 -2.85 2.01 -17.24
C VAL A 56 -2.26 1.39 -15.97
N CYS A 57 -1.35 2.13 -15.33
CA CYS A 57 -0.85 1.88 -13.99
C CYS A 57 -1.41 2.98 -13.07
N HIS A 58 -2.45 2.65 -12.30
CA HIS A 58 -3.22 3.63 -11.50
C HIS A 58 -2.69 3.74 -10.09
N GLN A 59 -1.85 4.79 -9.85
CA GLN A 59 -1.23 5.05 -8.54
C GLN A 59 -1.81 6.30 -7.85
N ALA A 60 -2.54 7.14 -8.58
CA ALA A 60 -3.14 8.35 -8.02
C ALA A 60 -4.17 8.01 -6.94
N ALA A 61 -3.94 8.48 -5.74
CA ALA A 61 -4.86 8.33 -4.60
C ALA A 61 -4.53 9.31 -3.49
N MET A 62 -5.52 9.66 -2.70
CA MET A 62 -5.34 10.19 -1.35
C MET A 62 -5.09 9.01 -0.42
N VAL A 63 -4.01 9.08 0.37
CA VAL A 63 -3.53 7.96 1.20
C VAL A 63 -3.45 8.36 2.68
N GLY A 64 -3.31 7.36 3.58
CA GLY A 64 -3.15 7.56 5.03
C GLY A 64 -4.48 7.57 5.79
N LEU A 65 -4.40 7.78 7.11
CA LEU A 65 -5.58 7.70 7.99
C LEU A 65 -6.41 8.99 8.04
N GLY A 66 -5.89 10.09 7.44
CA GLY A 66 -6.52 11.40 7.54
C GLY A 66 -6.43 12.02 8.93
N THR A 67 -7.14 13.13 9.13
CA THR A 67 -7.22 13.83 10.41
C THR A 67 -8.52 13.53 11.17
N GLY A 68 -9.53 13.02 10.46
CA GLY A 68 -10.83 12.66 11.03
C GLY A 68 -11.83 12.24 9.96
N PHE A 69 -13.05 11.93 10.40
CA PHE A 69 -14.13 11.52 9.50
C PHE A 69 -14.58 12.65 8.53
N SER A 70 -14.27 13.91 8.86
CA SER A 70 -14.49 15.06 7.97
C SER A 70 -13.76 14.96 6.64
N ASP A 71 -12.68 14.19 6.57
CA ASP A 71 -11.91 13.98 5.34
C ASP A 71 -12.59 12.99 4.37
N ALA A 72 -13.65 12.29 4.81
CA ALA A 72 -14.31 11.26 4.02
C ALA A 72 -14.74 11.71 2.61
N PRO A 73 -15.38 12.90 2.41
CA PRO A 73 -15.74 13.36 1.08
C PRO A 73 -14.54 13.50 0.14
N GLU A 74 -13.39 13.94 0.65
CA GLU A 74 -12.19 14.11 -0.16
C GLU A 74 -11.56 12.76 -0.54
N TYR A 75 -11.54 11.80 0.38
CA TYR A 75 -11.13 10.41 0.05
C TYR A 75 -12.00 9.80 -1.03
N VAL A 76 -13.33 9.89 -0.90
CA VAL A 76 -14.28 9.35 -1.89
C VAL A 76 -14.13 10.08 -3.23
N SER A 77 -13.99 11.41 -3.21
CA SER A 77 -13.80 12.21 -4.42
C SER A 77 -12.54 11.78 -5.18
N ARG A 78 -11.40 11.71 -4.50
CA ARG A 78 -10.11 11.43 -5.16
C ARG A 78 -9.95 9.96 -5.53
N ASN A 79 -10.33 9.05 -4.62
CA ASN A 79 -10.09 7.64 -4.80
C ASN A 79 -11.21 6.98 -5.60
N ASP A 80 -12.47 7.10 -5.17
CA ASP A 80 -13.57 6.36 -5.79
C ASP A 80 -14.05 7.04 -7.07
N LEU A 81 -14.37 8.35 -7.02
CA LEU A 81 -14.80 9.08 -8.20
C LEU A 81 -13.68 9.16 -9.24
N GLY A 82 -12.44 9.47 -8.82
CA GLY A 82 -11.29 9.51 -9.73
C GLY A 82 -11.06 8.18 -10.44
N THR A 83 -11.17 7.04 -9.72
CA THR A 83 -11.08 5.70 -10.32
C THR A 83 -12.25 5.43 -11.25
N ALA A 84 -13.48 5.79 -10.87
CA ALA A 84 -14.65 5.59 -11.73
C ALA A 84 -14.54 6.37 -13.05
N VAL A 85 -14.09 7.63 -13.00
CA VAL A 85 -13.86 8.44 -14.20
C VAL A 85 -12.77 7.80 -15.07
N LEU A 86 -11.63 7.41 -14.50
CA LEU A 86 -10.56 6.76 -15.25
C LEU A 86 -11.05 5.49 -15.95
N LEU A 87 -11.77 4.62 -15.25
CA LEU A 87 -12.28 3.36 -15.80
C LEU A 87 -13.32 3.59 -16.90
N THR A 88 -14.16 4.62 -16.78
CA THR A 88 -15.10 5.02 -17.83
C THR A 88 -14.37 5.43 -19.10
N GLU A 89 -13.39 6.34 -18.97
CA GLU A 89 -12.63 6.82 -20.13
C GLU A 89 -11.74 5.72 -20.74
N MET A 90 -11.21 4.79 -19.93
CA MET A 90 -10.52 3.60 -20.41
C MET A 90 -11.44 2.71 -21.25
N ALA A 91 -12.70 2.51 -20.81
CA ALA A 91 -13.68 1.72 -21.55
C ALA A 91 -13.98 2.34 -22.93
N GLU A 92 -14.20 3.66 -22.96
CA GLU A 92 -14.47 4.42 -24.19
C GLU A 92 -13.24 4.44 -25.14
N ALA A 93 -12.04 4.57 -24.61
CA ALA A 93 -10.79 4.57 -25.38
C ALA A 93 -10.37 3.16 -25.85
N GLY A 94 -11.06 2.10 -25.43
CA GLY A 94 -10.69 0.72 -25.74
C GLY A 94 -9.47 0.20 -25.01
N VAL A 95 -8.98 0.88 -23.96
CA VAL A 95 -7.87 0.42 -23.12
C VAL A 95 -8.38 -0.69 -22.19
N ARG A 96 -7.76 -1.86 -22.22
CA ARG A 96 -8.24 -3.08 -21.55
C ARG A 96 -7.30 -3.65 -20.49
N ARG A 97 -6.22 -2.95 -20.15
CA ARG A 97 -5.19 -3.42 -19.22
C ARG A 97 -5.02 -2.42 -18.08
N LEU A 98 -5.21 -2.90 -16.85
CA LEU A 98 -5.12 -2.08 -15.64
C LEU A 98 -4.27 -2.76 -14.57
N VAL A 99 -3.31 -2.02 -14.02
CA VAL A 99 -2.68 -2.32 -12.72
C VAL A 99 -3.09 -1.24 -11.74
N LEU A 100 -3.71 -1.64 -10.64
CA LEU A 100 -4.24 -0.76 -9.59
C LEU A 100 -3.38 -0.85 -8.33
N ALA A 101 -3.01 0.29 -7.76
CA ALA A 101 -2.45 0.37 -6.41
C ALA A 101 -3.51 -0.02 -5.37
N GLY A 102 -3.57 -1.30 -5.03
CA GLY A 102 -4.31 -1.81 -3.88
C GLY A 102 -3.58 -1.55 -2.57
N SER A 103 -4.11 -2.04 -1.46
CA SER A 103 -3.50 -1.84 -0.14
C SER A 103 -3.87 -2.96 0.83
N MET A 104 -2.95 -3.32 1.72
CA MET A 104 -3.19 -4.23 2.85
C MET A 104 -4.31 -3.76 3.80
N VAL A 105 -4.60 -2.46 3.80
CA VAL A 105 -5.61 -1.89 4.70
C VAL A 105 -7.01 -2.47 4.49
N VAL A 106 -7.27 -3.08 3.33
CA VAL A 106 -8.55 -3.76 3.04
C VAL A 106 -8.82 -4.94 3.96
N TYR A 107 -7.79 -5.54 4.54
CA TYR A 107 -7.93 -6.70 5.44
C TYR A 107 -8.36 -6.33 6.87
N GLY A 108 -8.16 -5.09 7.30
CA GLY A 108 -8.27 -4.70 8.70
C GLY A 108 -7.17 -5.35 9.53
N GLU A 109 -7.52 -6.06 10.59
CA GLU A 109 -6.55 -6.90 11.32
C GLU A 109 -6.07 -8.05 10.43
N GLY A 110 -4.81 -8.46 10.61
CA GLY A 110 -4.21 -9.55 9.87
C GLY A 110 -4.81 -10.93 10.20
N ARG A 111 -4.10 -11.98 9.83
CA ARG A 111 -4.48 -13.35 10.13
C ARG A 111 -4.05 -13.74 11.54
N TYR A 112 -4.98 -14.30 12.31
CA TYR A 112 -4.70 -14.83 13.66
C TYR A 112 -5.20 -16.27 13.81
N THR A 113 -4.50 -17.02 14.65
CA THR A 113 -4.85 -18.40 14.99
C THR A 113 -4.98 -18.55 16.50
N CYS A 114 -6.13 -19.07 16.94
CA CYS A 114 -6.34 -19.54 18.31
C CYS A 114 -5.99 -21.01 18.39
N ALA A 115 -5.26 -21.43 19.41
CA ALA A 115 -4.90 -22.84 19.60
C ALA A 115 -6.12 -23.78 19.73
N ARG A 116 -7.29 -23.25 20.17
CA ARG A 116 -8.53 -24.01 20.35
C ARG A 116 -9.51 -23.89 19.20
N HIS A 117 -9.53 -22.73 18.49
CA HIS A 117 -10.58 -22.42 17.51
C HIS A 117 -10.05 -22.27 16.08
N GLY A 118 -8.74 -22.55 15.86
CA GLY A 118 -8.13 -22.36 14.55
C GLY A 118 -8.06 -20.89 14.14
N VAL A 119 -8.26 -20.61 12.85
CA VAL A 119 -8.22 -19.25 12.32
C VAL A 119 -9.43 -18.46 12.81
N VAL A 120 -9.17 -17.32 13.45
CA VAL A 120 -10.19 -16.40 13.97
C VAL A 120 -9.90 -14.98 13.55
N ARG A 121 -10.93 -14.12 13.60
CA ARG A 121 -10.81 -12.68 13.32
C ARG A 121 -11.11 -11.92 14.61
N PRO A 122 -10.11 -11.29 15.23
CA PRO A 122 -10.34 -10.49 16.42
C PRO A 122 -11.11 -9.22 16.07
N GLY A 123 -11.95 -8.77 17.00
CA GLY A 123 -12.61 -7.47 16.92
C GLY A 123 -11.62 -6.31 17.16
N PRO A 124 -12.11 -5.06 17.07
CA PRO A 124 -11.33 -3.88 17.45
C PRO A 124 -10.82 -3.98 18.89
N ARG A 125 -9.60 -3.53 19.12
CA ARG A 125 -9.01 -3.45 20.45
C ARG A 125 -9.74 -2.38 21.28
N THR A 126 -10.04 -2.66 22.54
CA THR A 126 -10.76 -1.73 23.41
C THR A 126 -9.80 -0.75 24.08
N VAL A 127 -10.28 0.48 24.33
CA VAL A 127 -9.53 1.51 25.09
C VAL A 127 -9.04 0.96 26.43
N ALA A 128 -9.92 0.28 27.19
CA ALA A 128 -9.55 -0.30 28.48
C ALA A 128 -8.43 -1.35 28.41
N ALA A 129 -8.35 -2.12 27.31
CA ALA A 129 -7.24 -3.06 27.12
C ALA A 129 -5.94 -2.31 26.81
N LEU A 130 -6.00 -1.32 25.93
CA LEU A 130 -4.85 -0.51 25.51
C LEU A 130 -4.28 0.31 26.67
N ASP A 131 -5.13 0.95 27.47
CA ASP A 131 -4.74 1.69 28.69
C ASP A 131 -4.06 0.78 29.74
N ALA A 132 -4.46 -0.50 29.77
CA ALA A 132 -3.84 -1.50 30.64
C ALA A 132 -2.57 -2.14 30.04
N GLY A 133 -2.05 -1.64 28.91
CA GLY A 133 -0.88 -2.20 28.21
C GLY A 133 -1.11 -3.57 27.59
N ARG A 134 -2.36 -3.99 27.43
CA ARG A 134 -2.72 -5.24 26.74
C ARG A 134 -2.95 -4.95 25.25
N PHE A 135 -1.89 -5.05 24.48
CA PHE A 135 -1.90 -4.67 23.06
C PHE A 135 -2.30 -5.83 22.14
N GLU A 136 -2.14 -7.10 22.55
CA GLU A 136 -2.54 -8.24 21.73
C GLU A 136 -4.08 -8.39 21.75
N PRO A 137 -4.70 -8.61 20.55
CA PRO A 137 -6.13 -8.88 20.49
C PRO A 137 -6.42 -10.30 21.03
N PRO A 138 -7.44 -10.47 21.90
CA PRO A 138 -7.82 -11.78 22.39
C PRO A 138 -8.67 -12.55 21.38
N CYS A 139 -8.71 -13.87 21.53
CA CYS A 139 -9.65 -14.72 20.78
C CYS A 139 -11.10 -14.30 21.04
N PRO A 140 -11.91 -13.98 20.02
CA PRO A 140 -13.28 -13.52 20.20
C PRO A 140 -14.22 -14.59 20.78
N VAL A 141 -13.79 -15.86 20.79
CA VAL A 141 -14.58 -16.99 21.30
C VAL A 141 -14.24 -17.34 22.74
N CYS A 142 -12.95 -17.43 23.08
CA CYS A 142 -12.53 -17.89 24.41
C CYS A 142 -11.63 -16.92 25.19
N GLY A 143 -11.32 -15.76 24.64
CA GLY A 143 -10.46 -14.76 25.28
C GLY A 143 -8.97 -15.11 25.38
N ALA A 144 -8.54 -16.27 24.85
CA ALA A 144 -7.14 -16.70 24.89
C ALA A 144 -6.28 -15.87 23.93
N ASP A 145 -4.97 -15.87 24.17
CA ASP A 145 -3.99 -15.22 23.29
C ASP A 145 -4.03 -15.84 21.88
N LEU A 146 -3.76 -14.98 20.89
CA LEU A 146 -3.72 -15.34 19.48
C LEU A 146 -2.30 -15.31 18.94
N SER A 147 -2.02 -16.21 18.00
CA SER A 147 -0.78 -16.20 17.22
C SER A 147 -1.02 -15.48 15.89
N PRO A 148 -0.28 -14.40 15.57
CA PRO A 148 -0.37 -13.75 14.28
C PRO A 148 0.28 -14.59 13.18
N GLY A 149 -0.31 -14.57 11.97
CA GLY A 149 0.17 -15.25 10.78
C GLY A 149 0.20 -14.36 9.55
N LEU A 150 0.65 -14.90 8.42
CA LEU A 150 0.62 -14.20 7.15
C LEU A 150 -0.80 -14.18 6.58
N VAL A 151 -1.25 -13.03 6.05
CA VAL A 151 -2.57 -12.88 5.42
C VAL A 151 -2.46 -13.13 3.92
N GLY A 152 -3.24 -14.08 3.42
CA GLY A 152 -3.37 -14.35 1.99
C GLY A 152 -4.48 -13.53 1.35
N GLU A 153 -4.51 -13.50 0.02
CA GLU A 153 -5.49 -12.71 -0.76
C GLU A 153 -6.93 -13.17 -0.59
N ASP A 154 -7.13 -14.42 -0.17
CA ASP A 154 -8.45 -15.02 0.11
C ASP A 154 -9.05 -14.57 1.46
N ALA A 155 -8.27 -13.86 2.28
CA ALA A 155 -8.78 -13.35 3.54
C ALA A 155 -9.93 -12.36 3.27
N PRO A 156 -11.07 -12.50 3.98
CA PRO A 156 -12.18 -11.58 3.81
C PRO A 156 -11.77 -10.15 4.13
N ALA A 157 -12.24 -9.20 3.31
CA ALA A 157 -12.01 -7.78 3.55
C ALA A 157 -12.77 -7.29 4.79
N ASP A 158 -12.14 -6.38 5.56
CA ASP A 158 -12.72 -5.76 6.75
C ASP A 158 -12.11 -4.35 6.95
N PRO A 159 -12.41 -3.41 6.02
CA PRO A 159 -11.83 -2.07 6.07
C PRO A 159 -12.23 -1.33 7.36
N ARG A 160 -11.25 -0.78 8.09
CA ARG A 160 -11.45 -0.20 9.43
C ARG A 160 -11.49 1.34 9.44
N ASN A 161 -11.29 1.98 8.29
CA ASN A 161 -11.33 3.43 8.15
C ASN A 161 -11.72 3.83 6.72
N VAL A 162 -11.96 5.13 6.51
CA VAL A 162 -12.41 5.67 5.22
C VAL A 162 -11.43 5.33 4.10
N TYR A 163 -10.13 5.52 4.32
CA TYR A 163 -9.11 5.17 3.33
C TYR A 163 -9.17 3.69 2.92
N ALA A 164 -9.26 2.79 3.90
CA ALA A 164 -9.38 1.36 3.63
C ALA A 164 -10.66 1.03 2.83
N THR A 165 -11.76 1.70 3.15
CA THR A 165 -13.03 1.56 2.42
C THR A 165 -12.89 1.99 0.97
N THR A 166 -12.25 3.15 0.71
CA THR A 166 -12.04 3.60 -0.68
C THR A 166 -11.09 2.67 -1.44
N LYS A 167 -10.06 2.11 -0.80
CA LYS A 167 -9.17 1.13 -1.45
C LYS A 167 -9.91 -0.15 -1.86
N LEU A 168 -10.83 -0.62 -1.03
CA LEU A 168 -11.69 -1.76 -1.38
C LEU A 168 -12.69 -1.40 -2.49
N ALA A 169 -13.27 -0.20 -2.44
CA ALA A 169 -14.18 0.30 -3.47
C ALA A 169 -13.49 0.39 -4.84
N GLN A 170 -12.23 0.85 -4.89
CA GLN A 170 -11.44 0.85 -6.13
C GLN A 170 -11.27 -0.56 -6.72
N GLU A 171 -11.00 -1.59 -5.90
CA GLU A 171 -10.94 -2.98 -6.36
C GLU A 171 -12.29 -3.44 -6.93
N HIS A 172 -13.39 -3.13 -6.27
CA HIS A 172 -14.74 -3.48 -6.76
C HIS A 172 -15.10 -2.76 -8.07
N LEU A 173 -14.75 -1.48 -8.21
CA LEU A 173 -14.94 -0.73 -9.46
C LEU A 173 -14.12 -1.35 -10.59
N ALA A 174 -12.85 -1.67 -10.36
CA ALA A 174 -11.97 -2.30 -11.34
C ALA A 174 -12.47 -3.70 -11.74
N ALA A 175 -12.96 -4.49 -10.78
CA ALA A 175 -13.57 -5.80 -11.06
C ALA A 175 -14.85 -5.69 -11.88
N ALA A 176 -15.70 -4.69 -11.59
CA ALA A 176 -16.91 -4.43 -12.38
C ALA A 176 -16.57 -3.99 -13.82
N TRP A 177 -15.58 -3.09 -13.96
CA TRP A 177 -15.07 -2.65 -15.24
C TRP A 177 -14.50 -3.82 -16.07
N ALA A 178 -13.67 -4.66 -15.46
CA ALA A 178 -13.09 -5.81 -16.13
C ALA A 178 -14.19 -6.73 -16.69
N ARG A 179 -15.20 -7.07 -15.89
CA ARG A 179 -16.36 -7.89 -16.33
C ARG A 179 -17.13 -7.25 -17.47
N ALA A 180 -17.40 -5.95 -17.38
CA ALA A 180 -18.21 -5.24 -18.37
C ALA A 180 -17.50 -5.06 -19.71
N THR A 181 -16.17 -4.95 -19.70
CA THR A 181 -15.38 -4.61 -20.90
C THR A 181 -14.58 -5.78 -21.46
N GLY A 182 -14.49 -6.90 -20.73
CA GLY A 182 -13.54 -7.97 -21.06
C GLY A 182 -12.07 -7.59 -20.81
N GLY A 183 -11.82 -6.50 -20.07
CA GLY A 183 -10.46 -6.08 -19.69
C GLY A 183 -9.84 -6.97 -18.63
N THR A 184 -8.53 -6.83 -18.44
CA THR A 184 -7.76 -7.51 -17.39
C THR A 184 -7.31 -6.50 -16.35
N ALA A 185 -7.63 -6.74 -15.09
CA ALA A 185 -7.26 -5.88 -13.96
C ALA A 185 -6.43 -6.64 -12.92
N VAL A 186 -5.37 -6.00 -12.44
CA VAL A 186 -4.57 -6.48 -11.32
C VAL A 186 -4.63 -5.46 -10.19
N SER A 187 -4.94 -5.89 -8.97
CA SER A 187 -4.76 -5.09 -7.76
C SER A 187 -3.52 -5.57 -7.01
N LEU A 188 -2.52 -4.72 -6.88
CA LEU A 188 -1.35 -4.97 -6.05
C LEU A 188 -1.63 -4.40 -4.65
N ARG A 189 -1.96 -5.26 -3.68
CA ARG A 189 -2.20 -4.88 -2.30
C ARG A 189 -0.87 -4.60 -1.61
N TYR A 190 -0.39 -3.36 -1.71
CA TYR A 190 0.87 -2.95 -1.10
C TYR A 190 0.79 -3.07 0.42
N HIS A 191 1.83 -3.68 0.99
CA HIS A 191 2.09 -3.63 2.41
C HIS A 191 2.86 -2.34 2.78
N ASN A 192 3.66 -2.31 3.82
CA ASN A 192 4.32 -1.09 4.26
C ASN A 192 5.48 -0.70 3.33
N VAL A 193 5.16 0.08 2.29
CA VAL A 193 6.16 0.55 1.32
C VAL A 193 7.04 1.61 1.96
N TYR A 194 8.37 1.46 1.79
CA TYR A 194 9.36 2.42 2.26
C TYR A 194 10.50 2.57 1.24
N GLY A 195 11.32 3.60 1.42
CA GLY A 195 12.51 3.81 0.59
C GLY A 195 12.75 5.27 0.22
N PRO A 196 13.77 5.53 -0.62
CA PRO A 196 14.11 6.88 -1.07
C PRO A 196 12.93 7.60 -1.72
N GLY A 197 12.78 8.88 -1.40
CA GLY A 197 11.69 9.72 -1.90
C GLY A 197 10.38 9.62 -1.13
N MET A 198 10.33 8.86 -0.02
CA MET A 198 9.15 8.82 0.85
C MET A 198 8.91 10.19 1.49
N PRO A 199 7.65 10.73 1.43
CA PRO A 199 7.32 12.05 1.98
C PRO A 199 7.64 12.15 3.47
N ARG A 200 7.99 13.38 3.93
CA ARG A 200 8.24 13.70 5.33
C ARG A 200 6.99 14.26 6.00
N ASP A 201 6.89 14.04 7.31
CA ASP A 201 6.06 14.78 8.27
C ASP A 201 4.64 15.14 7.79
N THR A 202 4.07 14.34 6.90
CA THR A 202 2.69 14.50 6.48
C THR A 202 1.78 13.60 7.31
N PRO A 203 0.52 13.98 7.58
CA PRO A 203 -0.45 13.11 8.26
C PRO A 203 -0.66 11.77 7.55
N TYR A 204 -0.24 11.70 6.29
CA TYR A 204 -0.37 10.55 5.39
C TYR A 204 0.91 9.72 5.29
N ALA A 205 2.00 10.15 5.95
CA ALA A 205 3.26 9.42 5.95
C ALA A 205 3.17 8.16 6.81
N GLY A 206 3.74 7.06 6.33
CA GLY A 206 3.86 5.83 7.12
C GLY A 206 4.86 5.97 8.27
N VAL A 207 4.81 5.05 9.23
CA VAL A 207 5.65 5.06 10.45
C VAL A 207 7.15 5.19 10.16
N ALA A 208 7.64 4.62 9.06
CA ALA A 208 9.04 4.74 8.63
C ALA A 208 9.48 6.19 8.39
N SER A 209 8.60 7.00 7.79
CA SER A 209 8.85 8.43 7.54
C SER A 209 8.96 9.23 8.84
N PHE A 210 8.06 8.98 9.80
CA PHE A 210 8.11 9.65 11.09
C PHE A 210 9.42 9.36 11.84
N PHE A 211 9.86 8.10 11.86
CA PHE A 211 11.12 7.74 12.51
C PHE A 211 12.31 8.40 11.84
N ARG A 212 12.36 8.38 10.50
CA ARG A 212 13.41 9.06 9.76
C ARG A 212 13.43 10.56 10.01
N SER A 213 12.25 11.20 10.04
CA SER A 213 12.14 12.63 10.31
C SER A 213 12.61 12.98 11.72
N SER A 214 12.29 12.17 12.74
CA SER A 214 12.82 12.34 14.10
C SER A 214 14.34 12.24 14.13
N LEU A 215 14.91 11.22 13.51
CA LEU A 215 16.35 11.02 13.43
C LEU A 215 17.07 12.19 12.72
N ALA A 216 16.49 12.71 11.64
CA ALA A 216 17.02 13.88 10.93
C ALA A 216 17.05 15.15 11.80
N ARG A 217 16.21 15.25 12.83
CA ARG A 217 16.23 16.31 13.84
C ARG A 217 17.11 15.99 15.06
N GLY A 218 17.78 14.85 15.07
CA GLY A 218 18.55 14.38 16.22
C GLY A 218 17.69 13.87 17.38
N GLU A 219 16.41 13.58 17.14
CA GLU A 219 15.44 13.12 18.13
C GLU A 219 15.29 11.60 18.09
N ALA A 220 15.05 10.98 19.25
CA ALA A 220 14.78 9.55 19.34
C ALA A 220 13.43 9.21 18.68
N PRO A 221 13.38 8.20 17.78
CA PRO A 221 12.12 7.70 17.27
C PRO A 221 11.17 7.24 18.38
N ARG A 222 9.93 7.73 18.37
CA ARG A 222 8.91 7.35 19.35
C ARG A 222 8.15 6.13 18.85
N VAL A 223 8.35 5.01 19.51
CA VAL A 223 7.72 3.73 19.17
C VAL A 223 6.50 3.54 20.08
N PHE A 224 5.34 3.47 19.45
CA PHE A 224 4.06 3.30 20.15
C PHE A 224 3.87 1.86 20.64
N GLU A 225 2.95 1.71 21.60
CA GLU A 225 2.65 0.46 22.30
C GLU A 225 3.95 -0.12 22.92
N ASP A 226 4.22 -1.38 22.68
CA ASP A 226 5.44 -2.09 23.09
C ASP A 226 6.46 -2.29 21.95
N GLY A 227 6.18 -1.72 20.76
CA GLY A 227 7.03 -1.85 19.58
C GLY A 227 6.93 -3.20 18.86
N ARG A 228 6.09 -4.13 19.33
CA ARG A 228 5.98 -5.50 18.78
C ARG A 228 4.96 -5.63 17.65
N GLN A 229 4.35 -4.54 17.20
CA GLN A 229 3.43 -4.56 16.05
C GLN A 229 4.18 -5.09 14.83
N ARG A 230 3.69 -6.18 14.24
CA ARG A 230 4.29 -6.78 13.05
C ARG A 230 3.76 -6.13 11.79
N ARG A 231 4.69 -5.84 10.88
CA ARG A 231 4.44 -5.32 9.54
C ARG A 231 5.30 -6.07 8.53
N ASP A 232 4.90 -6.03 7.29
CA ASP A 232 5.73 -6.40 6.17
C ASP A 232 6.22 -5.11 5.49
N PHE A 233 7.51 -4.84 5.60
CA PHE A 233 8.15 -3.67 5.00
C PHE A 233 8.73 -4.04 3.65
N VAL A 234 8.18 -3.46 2.58
CA VAL A 234 8.61 -3.72 1.21
C VAL A 234 9.26 -2.49 0.60
N HIS A 235 10.43 -2.68 -0.01
CA HIS A 235 11.16 -1.56 -0.61
C HIS A 235 10.45 -1.05 -1.87
N VAL A 236 10.47 0.26 -2.10
CA VAL A 236 9.77 0.91 -3.22
C VAL A 236 10.24 0.43 -4.60
N ARG A 237 11.50 0.00 -4.73
CA ARG A 237 12.01 -0.62 -5.97
C ARG A 237 11.34 -1.98 -6.23
N ASP A 238 11.12 -2.77 -5.21
CA ASP A 238 10.44 -4.07 -5.34
C ASP A 238 8.97 -3.90 -5.69
N VAL A 239 8.32 -2.86 -5.14
CA VAL A 239 6.95 -2.47 -5.54
C VAL A 239 6.91 -2.05 -7.00
N ALA A 240 7.91 -1.29 -7.47
CA ALA A 240 7.99 -0.91 -8.88
C ALA A 240 8.16 -2.13 -9.79
N ALA A 241 9.01 -3.08 -9.42
CA ALA A 241 9.18 -4.34 -10.16
C ALA A 241 7.89 -5.17 -10.18
N ALA A 242 7.11 -5.20 -9.07
CA ALA A 242 5.82 -5.88 -9.02
C ALA A 242 4.81 -5.26 -10.00
N ASN A 243 4.81 -3.92 -10.15
CA ASN A 243 3.95 -3.25 -11.13
C ASN A 243 4.31 -3.61 -12.58
N VAL A 244 5.60 -3.71 -12.90
CA VAL A 244 6.04 -4.15 -14.23
C VAL A 244 5.59 -5.57 -14.51
N ALA A 245 5.85 -6.51 -13.58
CA ALA A 245 5.45 -7.90 -13.73
C ALA A 245 3.93 -8.05 -13.89
N ALA A 246 3.16 -7.33 -13.05
CA ALA A 246 1.70 -7.33 -13.14
C ALA A 246 1.20 -6.75 -14.47
N LEU A 247 1.80 -5.66 -14.94
CA LEU A 247 1.44 -5.04 -16.21
C LEU A 247 1.69 -5.98 -17.41
N GLU A 248 2.85 -6.62 -17.43
CA GLU A 248 3.22 -7.57 -18.48
C GLU A 248 2.27 -8.76 -18.50
N ALA A 249 1.93 -9.31 -17.33
CA ALA A 249 0.99 -10.43 -17.18
C ALA A 249 -0.43 -10.10 -17.67
N THR A 250 -0.87 -8.84 -17.67
CA THR A 250 -2.16 -8.46 -18.26
C THR A 250 -2.22 -8.68 -19.77
N GLY A 251 -1.09 -9.03 -20.39
CA GLY A 251 -0.94 -9.26 -21.83
C GLY A 251 -1.36 -10.63 -22.33
N GLY A 252 -1.80 -11.53 -21.45
CA GLY A 252 -2.24 -12.88 -21.86
C GLY A 252 -2.12 -13.95 -20.79
N ASP A 253 -1.32 -13.70 -19.75
CA ASP A 253 -1.12 -14.69 -18.67
C ASP A 253 -2.29 -14.71 -17.67
N LEU A 254 -3.06 -13.62 -17.61
CA LEU A 254 -4.21 -13.48 -16.71
C LEU A 254 -5.53 -13.51 -17.48
N ALA A 255 -6.57 -14.08 -16.86
CA ALA A 255 -7.87 -14.20 -17.46
C ALA A 255 -8.52 -12.84 -17.73
N PRO A 256 -9.02 -12.59 -18.95
CA PRO A 256 -9.80 -11.38 -19.24
C PRO A 256 -11.15 -11.41 -18.53
N GLY A 257 -11.74 -10.24 -18.32
CA GLY A 257 -13.01 -10.09 -17.61
C GLY A 257 -12.93 -10.24 -16.11
N ALA A 258 -11.71 -10.24 -15.52
CA ALA A 258 -11.50 -10.44 -14.10
C ALA A 258 -10.51 -9.43 -13.51
N LEU A 259 -10.61 -9.26 -12.19
CA LEU A 259 -9.58 -8.63 -11.36
C LEU A 259 -8.89 -9.73 -10.55
N THR A 260 -7.56 -9.76 -10.62
CA THR A 260 -6.74 -10.60 -9.76
C THR A 260 -6.01 -9.73 -8.73
N ALA A 261 -6.13 -10.05 -7.45
CA ALA A 261 -5.42 -9.37 -6.39
C ALA A 261 -4.15 -10.12 -5.99
N TYR A 262 -3.08 -9.39 -5.67
CA TYR A 262 -1.82 -9.92 -5.16
C TYR A 262 -1.31 -9.09 -3.99
N ASN A 263 -0.91 -9.76 -2.92
CA ASN A 263 -0.16 -9.13 -1.84
C ASN A 263 1.26 -8.78 -2.30
N THR A 264 1.62 -7.52 -2.17
CA THR A 264 2.96 -7.02 -2.50
C THR A 264 3.68 -6.66 -1.20
N GLY A 265 4.42 -7.62 -0.68
CA GLY A 265 5.20 -7.53 0.53
C GLY A 265 6.49 -8.33 0.42
N SER A 266 7.46 -8.08 1.30
CA SER A 266 8.74 -8.80 1.31
C SER A 266 8.57 -10.29 1.65
N GLY A 267 7.53 -10.61 2.42
CA GLY A 267 7.31 -11.93 3.02
C GLY A 267 8.18 -12.18 4.26
N GLU A 268 8.89 -11.15 4.73
CA GLU A 268 9.71 -11.17 5.94
C GLU A 268 9.13 -10.17 6.95
N PRO A 269 8.28 -10.62 7.88
CA PRO A 269 7.69 -9.74 8.87
C PRO A 269 8.71 -9.20 9.87
N HIS A 270 8.69 -7.89 10.07
CA HIS A 270 9.45 -7.21 11.11
C HIS A 270 8.53 -6.45 12.05
N THR A 271 8.98 -6.21 13.28
CA THR A 271 8.26 -5.33 14.20
C THR A 271 8.55 -3.86 13.91
N VAL A 272 7.64 -2.99 14.34
CA VAL A 272 7.85 -1.54 14.27
C VAL A 272 9.08 -1.13 15.09
N GLY A 273 9.32 -1.80 16.22
CA GLY A 273 10.51 -1.60 17.04
C GLY A 273 11.81 -1.98 16.31
N GLU A 274 11.85 -3.15 15.65
CA GLU A 274 13.02 -3.58 14.85
C GLU A 274 13.33 -2.57 13.74
N MET A 275 12.30 -2.06 13.05
CA MET A 275 12.49 -1.05 12.03
C MET A 275 13.04 0.27 12.61
N ALA A 276 12.53 0.71 13.75
CA ALA A 276 13.03 1.91 14.42
C ALA A 276 14.50 1.77 14.80
N HIS A 277 14.91 0.60 15.33
CA HIS A 277 16.31 0.32 15.68
C HIS A 277 17.22 0.25 14.44
N ALA A 278 16.76 -0.41 13.37
CA ALA A 278 17.52 -0.49 12.13
C ALA A 278 17.77 0.89 11.51
N LEU A 279 16.75 1.76 11.48
CA LEU A 279 16.88 3.13 11.00
C LEU A 279 17.79 3.97 11.90
N ALA A 280 17.67 3.87 13.22
CA ALA A 280 18.53 4.60 14.16
C ALA A 280 19.99 4.18 14.01
N ALA A 281 20.26 2.89 13.88
CA ALA A 281 21.61 2.37 13.64
C ALA A 281 22.20 2.84 12.31
N ALA A 282 21.42 2.78 11.22
CA ALA A 282 21.86 3.21 9.89
C ALA A 282 22.08 4.73 9.80
N HIS A 283 21.31 5.52 10.53
CA HIS A 283 21.45 6.98 10.60
C HIS A 283 22.56 7.42 11.55
N GLY A 284 23.03 6.55 12.45
CA GLY A 284 23.94 6.92 13.54
C GLY A 284 23.30 7.84 14.58
N GLY A 285 21.97 7.76 14.74
CA GLY A 285 21.16 8.61 15.61
C GLY A 285 20.84 7.98 16.96
N PRO A 286 20.03 8.70 17.79
CA PRO A 286 19.62 8.22 19.11
C PRO A 286 18.75 6.96 19.02
N GLN A 287 18.86 6.12 20.07
CA GLN A 287 18.07 4.88 20.16
C GLN A 287 16.58 5.17 20.28
N PRO A 288 15.71 4.34 19.67
CA PRO A 288 14.27 4.48 19.77
C PRO A 288 13.76 4.39 21.21
N MET A 289 12.69 5.12 21.50
CA MET A 289 12.04 5.13 22.80
C MET A 289 10.62 4.50 22.68
N VAL A 290 10.42 3.40 23.39
CA VAL A 290 9.08 2.78 23.52
C VAL A 290 8.26 3.62 24.50
N THR A 291 7.08 4.11 24.07
CA THR A 291 6.31 5.12 24.81
C THR A 291 5.11 4.55 25.56
N GLY A 292 4.60 3.38 25.16
CA GLY A 292 3.33 2.85 25.64
C GLY A 292 2.08 3.58 25.08
N GLU A 293 2.27 4.68 24.35
CA GLU A 293 1.18 5.40 23.70
C GLU A 293 0.58 4.55 22.56
N TYR A 294 -0.68 4.79 22.24
CA TYR A 294 -1.36 4.07 21.16
C TYR A 294 -2.24 4.99 20.33
N ARG A 295 -2.62 4.56 19.14
CA ARG A 295 -3.70 5.14 18.35
C ARG A 295 -4.88 4.20 18.34
N LEU A 296 -6.05 4.71 18.72
CA LEU A 296 -7.27 3.93 18.59
C LEU A 296 -7.58 3.66 17.11
N GLY A 297 -7.88 2.40 16.80
CA GLY A 297 -8.15 1.99 15.42
C GLY A 297 -6.93 1.48 14.62
N ASP A 298 -5.70 1.63 15.14
CA ASP A 298 -4.54 0.99 14.53
C ASP A 298 -4.63 -0.54 14.67
N VAL A 299 -4.24 -1.25 13.61
CA VAL A 299 -4.17 -2.72 13.63
C VAL A 299 -2.90 -3.18 14.34
N ARG A 300 -3.01 -4.30 15.08
CA ARG A 300 -1.85 -4.83 15.82
C ARG A 300 -0.85 -5.51 14.90
N HIS A 301 -1.28 -6.48 14.12
CA HIS A 301 -0.42 -7.21 13.18
C HIS A 301 -1.07 -7.29 11.81
N ILE A 302 -0.29 -6.97 10.77
CA ILE A 302 -0.66 -7.20 9.37
C ILE A 302 0.59 -7.50 8.55
N THR A 303 0.70 -8.73 8.04
CA THR A 303 1.88 -9.22 7.34
C THR A 303 1.47 -10.03 6.11
N ALA A 304 2.18 -9.85 5.00
CA ALA A 304 1.82 -10.41 3.71
C ALA A 304 2.15 -11.90 3.60
N ASP A 305 1.24 -12.68 3.03
CA ASP A 305 1.59 -13.86 2.25
C ASP A 305 1.69 -13.45 0.78
N SER A 306 2.91 -13.33 0.25
CA SER A 306 3.17 -12.96 -1.15
C SER A 306 3.44 -14.18 -2.03
N ALA A 307 3.11 -15.39 -1.57
CA ALA A 307 3.39 -16.63 -2.30
C ALA A 307 2.71 -16.65 -3.67
N ARG A 308 1.49 -16.12 -3.75
CA ARG A 308 0.72 -16.05 -5.00
C ARG A 308 1.41 -15.17 -6.05
N LEU A 309 1.83 -13.96 -5.68
CA LEU A 309 2.56 -13.06 -6.58
C LEU A 309 3.85 -13.70 -7.10
N ARG A 310 4.58 -14.41 -6.22
CA ARG A 310 5.80 -15.13 -6.60
C ARG A 310 5.55 -16.27 -7.56
N ALA A 311 4.52 -17.07 -7.30
CA ALA A 311 4.21 -18.27 -8.08
C ALA A 311 3.63 -17.92 -9.47
N GLU A 312 2.71 -16.97 -9.53
CA GLU A 312 1.97 -16.67 -10.75
C GLU A 312 2.69 -15.64 -11.66
N LEU A 313 3.38 -14.64 -11.07
CA LEU A 313 4.06 -13.58 -11.83
C LEU A 313 5.59 -13.66 -11.78
N GLY A 314 6.18 -14.66 -11.14
CA GLY A 314 7.63 -14.82 -11.04
C GLY A 314 8.35 -13.71 -10.26
N TRP A 315 7.60 -12.79 -9.63
CA TRP A 315 8.17 -11.68 -8.87
C TRP A 315 8.80 -12.14 -7.56
N LYS A 316 9.93 -11.51 -7.20
CA LYS A 316 10.61 -11.71 -5.91
C LYS A 316 11.15 -10.38 -5.42
N PRO A 317 11.05 -10.07 -4.11
CA PRO A 317 11.75 -8.92 -3.54
C PRO A 317 13.26 -9.12 -3.69
N GLN A 318 13.97 -8.06 -4.04
CA GLN A 318 15.41 -8.07 -4.26
C GLN A 318 16.17 -7.29 -3.18
N VAL A 319 15.49 -6.37 -2.50
CA VAL A 319 16.10 -5.51 -1.48
C VAL A 319 15.85 -6.12 -0.11
N SER A 320 16.92 -6.53 0.57
CA SER A 320 16.81 -7.01 1.94
C SER A 320 16.41 -5.88 2.90
N PHE A 321 15.82 -6.25 4.04
CA PHE A 321 15.40 -5.27 5.05
C PHE A 321 16.58 -4.38 5.50
N THR A 322 17.74 -4.97 5.79
CA THR A 322 18.93 -4.23 6.24
C THR A 322 19.46 -3.28 5.19
N GLU A 323 19.59 -3.73 3.94
CA GLU A 323 20.02 -2.90 2.81
C GLU A 323 19.07 -1.72 2.60
N GLY A 324 17.78 -2.01 2.53
CA GLY A 324 16.75 -1.00 2.31
C GLY A 324 16.66 0.03 3.42
N MET A 325 16.83 -0.37 4.70
CA MET A 325 16.87 0.57 5.82
C MET A 325 18.12 1.47 5.76
N GLY A 326 19.28 0.92 5.35
CA GLY A 326 20.50 1.70 5.13
C GLY A 326 20.33 2.74 4.02
N GLU A 327 19.79 2.33 2.87
CA GLU A 327 19.49 3.23 1.74
C GLU A 327 18.48 4.32 2.14
N PHE A 328 17.43 3.94 2.84
CA PHE A 328 16.39 4.87 3.27
C PHE A 328 16.89 5.89 4.29
N ALA A 329 17.74 5.46 5.23
CA ALA A 329 18.35 6.36 6.20
C ALA A 329 19.25 7.42 5.56
N GLY A 330 20.02 7.04 4.52
CA GLY A 330 20.97 7.91 3.82
C GLY A 330 20.37 8.74 2.68
N ALA A 331 19.13 8.48 2.27
CA ALA A 331 18.53 9.16 1.14
C ALA A 331 18.15 10.61 1.47
N ASP A 332 18.33 11.52 0.49
CA ASP A 332 17.82 12.88 0.60
C ASP A 332 16.30 12.87 0.74
N PRO A 333 15.77 13.58 1.72
CA PRO A 333 14.34 13.65 1.88
C PRO A 333 13.73 14.57 0.83
N ARG A 334 12.72 14.09 0.13
CA ARG A 334 11.86 14.94 -0.68
C ARG A 334 10.82 15.58 0.23
N ASP A 335 10.62 16.87 0.07
CA ASP A 335 9.49 17.57 0.66
C ASP A 335 8.21 16.99 0.05
N GLY A 336 7.22 16.70 0.90
CA GLY A 336 5.97 16.04 0.54
C GLY A 336 5.02 16.87 -0.29
#